data_00b1a2b1ae061e2a1c89ab2ef1257457
#
_entry.id   00b1a2b1ae061e2a1c89ab2ef1257457
#
_cell.length_a   1.000
_cell.length_b   1.000
_cell.length_c   1.000
_cell.angle_alpha   90.00
_cell.angle_beta   90.00
_cell.angle_gamma   90.00
#
_symmetry.space_group_name_H-M   'P 1'
#
loop_
_entity.id
_entity.type
_entity.pdbx_description
1 polymer ?
#
loop_
_entity_poly.entity_id
_entity_poly.type
_entity_poly.pdbx_seq_one_letter_code
_entity_poly.pdbx_strand_id
1 'polypeptide(L)'
;MWVRVRFLAFAILLAGSGVAHGQNTKDKGPVAYRWVDEKGVIHYGDRIPAQDTQKEHTMLNREGVEVCKSDAQRSPAQLAEDARHEQDALRLQQHDTFLLTTYTSAKDIEDLRDARLGELKSQHLAAEQYVENLNARLATLQSLALTFKPYSARPDARRMPDDVAANLVRALSELRSQRDTLADKDKEELAVQTEFNGDIQRYKELRAKMQAR
;
A
#
# COMPACT_ATOMS: atom_id res chain seq x y z
N MET A 1 -30.76 23.53 -34.44
CA MET A 1 -32.07 22.90 -34.65
C MET A 1 -32.62 22.51 -33.28
N TRP A 2 -33.57 23.31 -32.78
CA TRP A 2 -34.14 23.19 -31.45
C TRP A 2 -35.35 22.28 -31.51
N VAL A 3 -35.38 21.21 -30.73
CA VAL A 3 -36.61 20.38 -30.51
C VAL A 3 -37.11 20.64 -29.12
N ARG A 4 -38.20 21.38 -29.03
CA ARG A 4 -38.99 21.58 -27.81
C ARG A 4 -39.91 20.38 -27.61
N VAL A 5 -39.75 19.65 -26.50
CA VAL A 5 -40.72 18.65 -26.09
C VAL A 5 -41.67 19.29 -25.05
N ARG A 6 -42.97 19.29 -25.37
CA ARG A 6 -44.07 19.81 -24.57
C ARG A 6 -44.48 18.77 -23.53
N PHE A 7 -44.49 19.17 -22.26
CA PHE A 7 -45.12 18.39 -21.20
C PHE A 7 -46.63 18.59 -21.26
N LEU A 8 -47.40 17.49 -21.42
CA LEU A 8 -48.82 17.44 -21.20
C LEU A 8 -49.08 16.98 -19.78
N ALA A 9 -49.66 17.88 -18.98
CA ALA A 9 -50.14 17.58 -17.65
C ALA A 9 -51.48 16.84 -17.75
N PHE A 10 -51.54 15.63 -17.19
CA PHE A 10 -52.80 14.88 -17.04
C PHE A 10 -53.17 14.87 -15.56
N ALA A 11 -54.11 15.73 -15.18
CA ALA A 11 -54.69 15.77 -13.84
C ALA A 11 -55.79 14.72 -13.74
N ILE A 12 -55.57 13.66 -12.94
CA ILE A 12 -56.62 12.73 -12.54
C ILE A 12 -56.96 12.97 -11.09
N LEU A 13 -58.13 13.52 -10.86
CA LEU A 13 -58.76 13.73 -9.55
C LEU A 13 -59.49 12.44 -9.19
N LEU A 14 -58.99 11.66 -8.23
CA LEU A 14 -59.67 10.51 -7.66
C LEU A 14 -59.91 10.80 -6.17
N ALA A 15 -61.15 11.13 -5.85
CA ALA A 15 -61.69 11.18 -4.49
C ALA A 15 -61.78 9.74 -3.98
N GLY A 16 -60.86 9.35 -3.08
CA GLY A 16 -60.91 8.07 -2.38
C GLY A 16 -61.14 8.31 -0.90
N SER A 17 -62.28 7.89 -0.40
CA SER A 17 -62.73 7.94 0.99
C SER A 17 -61.70 7.22 1.89
N GLY A 18 -60.98 7.98 2.73
CA GLY A 18 -60.04 7.45 3.69
C GLY A 18 -60.76 6.75 4.85
N VAL A 19 -60.67 5.45 4.90
CA VAL A 19 -60.92 4.68 6.12
C VAL A 19 -59.71 4.94 7.03
N ALA A 20 -59.90 5.74 8.04
CA ALA A 20 -58.94 5.94 9.11
C ALA A 20 -58.79 4.62 9.89
N HIS A 21 -57.84 3.80 9.52
CA HIS A 21 -57.35 2.74 10.39
C HIS A 21 -56.52 3.44 11.49
N GLY A 22 -57.13 3.60 12.64
CA GLY A 22 -56.45 3.93 13.86
C GLY A 22 -55.41 2.83 14.16
N GLN A 23 -54.20 3.02 13.71
CA GLN A 23 -53.06 2.23 14.20
C GLN A 23 -52.83 2.61 15.66
N ASN A 24 -53.38 1.77 16.52
CA ASN A 24 -53.04 1.77 17.93
C ASN A 24 -51.57 1.35 18.06
N THR A 25 -50.65 2.27 17.80
CA THR A 25 -49.25 2.13 18.13
C THR A 25 -49.15 2.18 19.65
N LYS A 26 -49.42 1.03 20.30
CA LYS A 26 -48.94 0.80 21.65
C LYS A 26 -47.48 1.14 21.65
N ASP A 27 -47.16 2.11 22.45
CA ASP A 27 -45.81 2.63 22.74
C ASP A 27 -44.85 1.46 23.00
N LYS A 28 -44.15 1.00 21.94
CA LYS A 28 -43.18 -0.10 21.96
C LYS A 28 -41.77 0.43 22.13
N GLY A 29 -41.62 1.61 22.68
CA GLY A 29 -40.29 2.15 22.99
C GLY A 29 -39.60 1.29 24.05
N PRO A 30 -38.26 1.28 24.02
CA PRO A 30 -37.48 0.61 25.06
C PRO A 30 -37.79 1.23 26.42
N VAL A 31 -38.05 0.40 27.43
CA VAL A 31 -38.40 0.82 28.78
C VAL A 31 -37.17 0.87 29.67
N ALA A 32 -36.15 0.05 29.36
CA ALA A 32 -34.89 0.02 30.09
C ALA A 32 -33.74 -0.36 29.18
N TYR A 33 -32.58 0.02 29.58
CA TYR A 33 -31.30 -0.36 28.95
C TYR A 33 -30.54 -1.23 29.92
N ARG A 34 -29.82 -2.23 29.40
CA ARG A 34 -28.83 -3.03 30.10
C ARG A 34 -27.47 -2.74 29.46
N TRP A 35 -26.47 -2.35 30.22
CA TRP A 35 -25.10 -2.12 29.75
C TRP A 35 -24.08 -2.64 30.76
N VAL A 36 -22.82 -2.76 30.32
CA VAL A 36 -21.69 -3.18 31.17
C VAL A 36 -20.74 -2.00 31.29
N ASP A 37 -20.33 -1.66 32.51
CA ASP A 37 -19.35 -0.61 32.76
C ASP A 37 -17.89 -1.07 32.51
N GLU A 38 -16.92 -0.19 32.75
CA GLU A 38 -15.48 -0.49 32.58
C GLU A 38 -14.95 -1.53 33.56
N LYS A 39 -15.65 -1.74 34.66
CA LYS A 39 -15.32 -2.73 35.70
C LYS A 39 -15.97 -4.08 35.45
N GLY A 40 -16.72 -4.23 34.36
CA GLY A 40 -17.47 -5.44 34.03
C GLY A 40 -18.78 -5.59 34.81
N VAL A 41 -19.27 -4.54 35.46
CA VAL A 41 -20.53 -4.57 36.23
C VAL A 41 -21.70 -4.32 35.31
N ILE A 42 -22.76 -5.14 35.43
CA ILE A 42 -23.99 -5.00 34.66
C ILE A 42 -24.89 -3.96 35.33
N HIS A 43 -25.31 -2.99 34.58
CA HIS A 43 -26.24 -1.93 34.98
C HIS A 43 -27.55 -2.02 34.22
N TYR A 44 -28.63 -1.59 34.88
CA TYR A 44 -29.96 -1.44 34.30
C TYR A 44 -30.48 -0.03 34.61
N GLY A 45 -31.10 0.63 33.64
CA GLY A 45 -31.64 1.97 33.83
C GLY A 45 -32.45 2.43 32.62
N ASP A 46 -33.18 3.51 32.81
CA ASP A 46 -33.97 4.19 31.76
C ASP A 46 -33.09 5.04 30.84
N ARG A 47 -31.85 5.33 31.24
CA ARG A 47 -30.82 6.07 30.46
C ARG A 47 -29.43 5.47 30.68
N ILE A 48 -28.68 5.44 29.61
CA ILE A 48 -27.26 5.07 29.66
C ILE A 48 -26.44 6.33 29.95
N PRO A 49 -25.53 6.34 30.94
CA PRO A 49 -24.60 7.47 31.16
C PRO A 49 -23.81 7.80 29.90
N ALA A 50 -23.52 9.09 29.65
CA ALA A 50 -22.84 9.55 28.45
C ALA A 50 -21.49 8.85 28.21
N GLN A 51 -20.77 8.47 29.26
CA GLN A 51 -19.51 7.73 29.22
C GLN A 51 -19.65 6.28 28.74
N ASP A 52 -20.84 5.69 28.88
CA ASP A 52 -21.11 4.28 28.54
C ASP A 52 -21.97 4.13 27.27
N THR A 53 -22.42 5.24 26.67
CA THR A 53 -23.28 5.26 25.46
C THR A 53 -22.61 4.58 24.25
N GLN A 54 -21.29 4.60 24.20
CA GLN A 54 -20.50 4.00 23.11
C GLN A 54 -20.22 2.50 23.34
N LYS A 55 -20.58 1.97 24.51
CA LYS A 55 -20.38 0.56 24.85
C LYS A 55 -21.57 -0.28 24.37
N GLU A 56 -21.35 -1.58 24.33
CA GLU A 56 -22.43 -2.53 24.05
C GLU A 56 -23.57 -2.35 25.07
N HIS A 57 -24.79 -2.20 24.56
CA HIS A 57 -25.98 -2.10 25.38
C HIS A 57 -27.17 -2.79 24.72
N THR A 58 -28.06 -3.27 25.54
CA THR A 58 -29.26 -3.97 25.12
C THR A 58 -30.50 -3.17 25.57
N MET A 59 -31.45 -3.00 24.68
CA MET A 59 -32.75 -2.40 24.99
C MET A 59 -33.73 -3.48 25.44
N LEU A 60 -34.39 -3.24 26.55
CA LEU A 60 -35.37 -4.15 27.13
C LEU A 60 -36.80 -3.56 27.01
N ASN A 61 -37.78 -4.44 26.79
CA ASN A 61 -39.18 -4.08 26.84
C ASN A 61 -39.67 -4.05 28.30
N ARG A 62 -40.99 -3.80 28.50
CA ARG A 62 -41.64 -3.76 29.84
C ARG A 62 -41.56 -5.10 30.56
N GLU A 63 -41.47 -6.18 29.84
CA GLU A 63 -41.39 -7.56 30.33
C GLU A 63 -39.93 -7.98 30.64
N GLY A 64 -38.94 -7.07 30.43
CA GLY A 64 -37.51 -7.36 30.63
C GLY A 64 -36.89 -8.21 29.52
N VAL A 65 -37.60 -8.38 28.39
CA VAL A 65 -37.08 -9.14 27.24
C VAL A 65 -36.23 -8.24 26.37
N GLU A 66 -35.11 -8.76 25.88
CA GLU A 66 -34.23 -8.05 24.94
C GLU A 66 -34.94 -7.82 23.62
N VAL A 67 -35.08 -6.54 23.21
CA VAL A 67 -35.74 -6.12 21.98
C VAL A 67 -34.73 -5.76 20.91
N CYS A 68 -33.62 -5.14 21.32
CA CYS A 68 -32.56 -4.70 20.42
C CYS A 68 -31.22 -4.70 21.16
N LYS A 69 -30.19 -5.20 20.51
CA LYS A 69 -28.81 -5.15 20.97
C LYS A 69 -28.05 -4.15 20.11
N SER A 70 -27.38 -3.19 20.74
CA SER A 70 -26.48 -2.27 20.08
C SER A 70 -25.05 -2.67 20.44
N ASP A 71 -24.26 -3.02 19.45
CA ASP A 71 -22.86 -3.35 19.65
C ASP A 71 -22.07 -2.10 20.08
N ALA A 72 -20.96 -2.31 20.75
CA ALA A 72 -20.03 -1.25 21.12
C ALA A 72 -19.58 -0.49 19.88
N GLN A 73 -19.55 0.84 19.97
CA GLN A 73 -19.02 1.65 18.90
C GLN A 73 -17.53 1.37 18.75
N ARG A 74 -17.09 1.04 17.52
CA ARG A 74 -15.69 0.76 17.23
C ARG A 74 -14.82 1.97 17.56
N SER A 75 -13.70 1.74 18.22
CA SER A 75 -12.75 2.81 18.50
C SER A 75 -12.18 3.39 17.19
N PRO A 76 -11.69 4.64 17.18
CA PRO A 76 -11.02 5.21 16.01
C PRO A 76 -9.85 4.37 15.50
N ALA A 77 -9.14 3.67 16.41
CA ALA A 77 -8.06 2.75 16.06
C ALA A 77 -8.58 1.51 15.30
N GLN A 78 -9.68 0.91 15.79
CA GLN A 78 -10.32 -0.23 15.11
C GLN A 78 -10.88 0.16 13.75
N LEU A 79 -11.52 1.33 13.64
CA LEU A 79 -12.01 1.83 12.34
C LEU A 79 -10.86 2.08 11.36
N ALA A 80 -9.72 2.58 11.84
CA ALA A 80 -8.54 2.78 11.01
C ALA A 80 -7.91 1.45 10.57
N GLU A 81 -7.93 0.45 11.42
CA GLU A 81 -7.46 -0.91 11.11
C GLU A 81 -8.38 -1.60 10.09
N ASP A 82 -9.70 -1.57 10.31
CA ASP A 82 -10.69 -2.09 9.38
C ASP A 82 -10.54 -1.43 7.99
N ALA A 83 -10.37 -0.10 7.96
CA ALA A 83 -10.17 0.64 6.71
C ALA A 83 -8.87 0.23 5.97
N ARG A 84 -7.79 -0.07 6.70
CA ARG A 84 -6.55 -0.60 6.10
C ARG A 84 -6.78 -1.99 5.52
N HIS A 85 -7.41 -2.89 6.27
CA HIS A 85 -7.73 -4.23 5.78
C HIS A 85 -8.61 -4.19 4.53
N GLU A 86 -9.61 -3.30 4.49
CA GLU A 86 -10.46 -3.12 3.32
C GLU A 86 -9.65 -2.60 2.11
N GLN A 87 -8.77 -1.63 2.33
CA GLN A 87 -7.88 -1.12 1.28
C GLN A 87 -6.93 -2.19 0.76
N ASP A 88 -6.35 -3.00 1.64
CA ASP A 88 -5.43 -4.07 1.26
C ASP A 88 -6.17 -5.18 0.50
N ALA A 89 -7.38 -5.53 0.92
CA ALA A 89 -8.24 -6.47 0.20
C ALA A 89 -8.60 -5.95 -1.20
N LEU A 90 -8.93 -4.66 -1.32
CA LEU A 90 -9.21 -4.03 -2.61
C LEU A 90 -7.99 -4.02 -3.53
N ARG A 91 -6.80 -3.68 -3.00
CA ARG A 91 -5.54 -3.72 -3.77
C ARG A 91 -5.25 -5.13 -4.29
N LEU A 92 -5.41 -6.14 -3.43
CA LEU A 92 -5.22 -7.53 -3.81
C LEU A 92 -6.19 -7.95 -4.92
N GLN A 93 -7.46 -7.58 -4.80
CA GLN A 93 -8.46 -7.86 -5.83
C GLN A 93 -8.14 -7.16 -7.17
N GLN A 94 -7.71 -5.91 -7.12
CA GLN A 94 -7.29 -5.17 -8.32
C GLN A 94 -6.07 -5.83 -8.97
N HIS A 95 -5.10 -6.24 -8.18
CA HIS A 95 -3.90 -6.95 -8.65
C HIS A 95 -4.26 -8.32 -9.26
N ASP A 96 -5.12 -9.10 -8.61
CA ASP A 96 -5.62 -10.37 -9.16
C ASP A 96 -6.32 -10.18 -10.52
N THR A 97 -7.14 -9.13 -10.61
CA THR A 97 -7.84 -8.78 -11.86
C THR A 97 -6.83 -8.38 -12.94
N PHE A 98 -5.85 -7.56 -12.59
CA PHE A 98 -4.77 -7.16 -13.51
C PHE A 98 -4.02 -8.38 -14.04
N LEU A 99 -3.60 -9.30 -13.18
CA LEU A 99 -2.89 -10.50 -13.59
C LEU A 99 -3.71 -11.35 -14.58
N LEU A 100 -5.00 -11.57 -14.29
CA LEU A 100 -5.87 -12.40 -15.12
C LEU A 100 -6.27 -11.75 -16.45
N THR A 101 -6.32 -10.43 -16.50
CA THR A 101 -6.71 -9.70 -17.72
C THR A 101 -5.52 -9.35 -18.63
N THR A 102 -4.34 -9.17 -18.03
CA THR A 102 -3.15 -8.78 -18.78
C THR A 102 -2.41 -9.96 -19.36
N TYR A 103 -2.34 -11.08 -18.62
CA TYR A 103 -1.57 -12.25 -19.03
C TYR A 103 -2.47 -13.43 -19.42
N THR A 104 -2.07 -14.11 -20.48
CA THR A 104 -2.79 -15.31 -20.95
C THR A 104 -2.23 -16.58 -20.31
N SER A 105 -0.96 -16.57 -19.92
CA SER A 105 -0.27 -17.70 -19.29
C SER A 105 0.75 -17.23 -18.24
N ALA A 106 1.14 -18.14 -17.33
CA ALA A 106 2.24 -17.89 -16.41
C ALA A 106 3.56 -17.65 -17.15
N LYS A 107 3.69 -18.26 -18.34
CA LYS A 107 4.87 -18.08 -19.18
C LYS A 107 5.03 -16.63 -19.67
N ASP A 108 3.94 -15.92 -19.95
CA ASP A 108 4.01 -14.50 -20.37
C ASP A 108 4.65 -13.65 -19.28
N ILE A 109 4.35 -13.94 -18.00
CA ILE A 109 4.94 -13.27 -16.85
C ILE A 109 6.42 -13.65 -16.69
N GLU A 110 6.75 -14.94 -16.88
CA GLU A 110 8.13 -15.43 -16.85
C GLU A 110 8.98 -14.77 -17.95
N ASP A 111 8.47 -14.70 -19.18
CA ASP A 111 9.18 -14.10 -20.31
C ASP A 111 9.39 -12.57 -20.07
N LEU A 112 8.42 -11.88 -19.51
CA LEU A 112 8.57 -10.45 -19.16
C LEU A 112 9.57 -10.25 -18.03
N ARG A 113 9.54 -11.09 -16.98
CA ARG A 113 10.57 -11.09 -15.92
C ARG A 113 11.95 -11.25 -16.50
N ASP A 114 12.14 -12.27 -17.34
CA ASP A 114 13.46 -12.63 -17.89
C ASP A 114 13.97 -11.52 -18.81
N ALA A 115 13.11 -10.89 -19.59
CA ALA A 115 13.46 -9.71 -20.39
C ALA A 115 13.90 -8.53 -19.50
N ARG A 116 13.15 -8.25 -18.41
CA ARG A 116 13.48 -7.17 -17.48
C ARG A 116 14.79 -7.42 -16.73
N LEU A 117 15.01 -8.67 -16.27
CA LEU A 117 16.26 -9.05 -15.63
C LEU A 117 17.43 -9.01 -16.61
N GLY A 118 17.23 -9.38 -17.87
CA GLY A 118 18.25 -9.29 -18.91
C GLY A 118 18.71 -7.85 -19.16
N GLU A 119 17.78 -6.90 -19.18
CA GLU A 119 18.09 -5.47 -19.29
C GLU A 119 18.89 -4.97 -18.08
N LEU A 120 18.44 -5.31 -16.85
CA LEU A 120 19.14 -4.92 -15.62
C LEU A 120 20.54 -5.50 -15.56
N LYS A 121 20.75 -6.77 -15.93
CA LYS A 121 22.06 -7.40 -16.02
C LYS A 121 23.00 -6.72 -17.00
N SER A 122 22.47 -6.28 -18.15
CA SER A 122 23.27 -5.51 -19.12
C SER A 122 23.72 -4.16 -18.56
N GLN A 123 22.84 -3.47 -17.83
CA GLN A 123 23.17 -2.22 -17.15
C GLN A 123 24.17 -2.43 -16.02
N HIS A 124 24.00 -3.51 -15.24
CA HIS A 124 24.91 -3.91 -14.17
C HIS A 124 26.33 -4.16 -14.73
N LEU A 125 26.45 -4.98 -15.79
CA LEU A 125 27.73 -5.26 -16.43
C LEU A 125 28.43 -4.01 -16.95
N ALA A 126 27.68 -3.08 -17.56
CA ALA A 126 28.23 -1.81 -18.01
C ALA A 126 28.75 -0.95 -16.84
N ALA A 127 28.04 -0.94 -15.72
CA ALA A 127 28.46 -0.23 -14.50
C ALA A 127 29.70 -0.89 -13.87
N GLU A 128 29.77 -2.22 -13.83
CA GLU A 128 30.98 -2.95 -13.38
C GLU A 128 32.22 -2.60 -14.21
N GLN A 129 32.11 -2.63 -15.53
CA GLN A 129 33.20 -2.24 -16.43
C GLN A 129 33.65 -0.80 -16.19
N TYR A 130 32.68 0.10 -15.92
CA TYR A 130 33.02 1.48 -15.60
C TYR A 130 33.75 1.61 -14.27
N VAL A 131 33.35 0.85 -13.24
CA VAL A 131 34.04 0.78 -11.94
C VAL A 131 35.47 0.24 -12.12
N GLU A 132 35.68 -0.78 -12.95
CA GLU A 132 37.03 -1.30 -13.26
C GLU A 132 37.90 -0.21 -13.91
N ASN A 133 37.37 0.51 -14.89
CA ASN A 133 38.11 1.60 -15.54
C ASN A 133 38.45 2.72 -14.53
N LEU A 134 37.53 3.07 -13.63
CA LEU A 134 37.81 4.04 -12.57
C LEU A 134 38.87 3.55 -11.59
N ASN A 135 38.88 2.27 -11.21
CA ASN A 135 39.92 1.67 -10.36
C ASN A 135 41.30 1.73 -11.03
N ALA A 136 41.38 1.39 -12.32
CA ALA A 136 42.62 1.48 -13.08
C ALA A 136 43.17 2.94 -13.17
N ARG A 137 42.26 3.89 -13.45
CA ARG A 137 42.58 5.33 -13.44
C ARG A 137 43.06 5.80 -12.07
N LEU A 138 42.36 5.38 -11.00
CA LEU A 138 42.73 5.70 -9.63
C LEU A 138 44.10 5.16 -9.26
N ALA A 139 44.41 3.91 -9.62
CA ALA A 139 45.72 3.32 -9.40
C ALA A 139 46.84 4.12 -10.07
N THR A 140 46.62 4.59 -11.31
CA THR A 140 47.53 5.46 -12.03
C THR A 140 47.73 6.80 -11.31
N LEU A 141 46.67 7.45 -10.90
CA LEU A 141 46.72 8.72 -10.15
C LEU A 141 47.40 8.56 -8.79
N GLN A 142 47.16 7.46 -8.10
CA GLN A 142 47.83 7.14 -6.82
C GLN A 142 49.32 6.94 -7.01
N SER A 143 49.74 6.17 -8.05
CA SER A 143 51.16 5.99 -8.39
C SER A 143 51.82 7.33 -8.70
N LEU A 144 51.15 8.20 -9.43
CA LEU A 144 51.63 9.57 -9.69
C LEU A 144 51.73 10.40 -8.40
N ALA A 145 50.74 10.32 -7.53
CA ALA A 145 50.71 11.05 -6.25
C ALA A 145 51.88 10.67 -5.34
N LEU A 146 52.33 9.41 -5.36
CA LEU A 146 53.50 8.94 -4.60
C LEU A 146 54.84 9.59 -5.03
N THR A 147 54.89 10.26 -6.17
CA THR A 147 56.08 11.01 -6.60
C THR A 147 56.17 12.42 -5.98
N PHE A 148 55.11 12.91 -5.37
CA PHE A 148 54.98 14.25 -4.81
C PHE A 148 54.84 14.25 -3.27
N LYS A 149 55.21 15.36 -2.63
CA LYS A 149 54.90 15.59 -1.20
C LYS A 149 53.40 15.81 -1.03
N PRO A 150 52.80 15.32 0.05
CA PRO A 150 53.41 14.68 1.24
C PRO A 150 53.67 13.17 1.12
N TYR A 151 53.27 12.52 0.00
CA TYR A 151 53.28 11.04 -0.12
C TYR A 151 54.65 10.47 -0.52
N SER A 152 55.53 11.29 -1.13
CA SER A 152 56.87 10.83 -1.52
C SER A 152 57.83 10.77 -0.33
N ALA A 153 58.56 9.67 -0.22
CA ALA A 153 59.66 9.52 0.75
C ALA A 153 60.93 10.32 0.40
N ARG A 154 61.01 10.91 -0.79
CA ARG A 154 62.20 11.66 -1.23
C ARG A 154 62.22 13.03 -0.56
N PRO A 155 63.35 13.46 0.01
CA PRO A 155 63.46 14.81 0.67
C PRO A 155 63.24 15.95 -0.31
N ASP A 156 63.68 15.80 -1.57
CA ASP A 156 63.66 16.77 -2.66
C ASP A 156 62.35 16.74 -3.50
N ALA A 157 61.41 15.88 -3.14
CA ALA A 157 60.17 15.77 -3.88
C ALA A 157 59.40 17.09 -3.91
N ARG A 158 58.85 17.44 -5.08
CA ARG A 158 58.03 18.65 -5.27
C ARG A 158 56.66 18.50 -4.58
N ARG A 159 56.05 19.61 -4.31
CA ARG A 159 54.66 19.65 -3.86
C ARG A 159 53.77 19.10 -4.98
N MET A 160 52.70 18.36 -4.58
CA MET A 160 51.71 17.83 -5.54
C MET A 160 51.05 18.99 -6.29
N PRO A 161 50.96 18.93 -7.61
CA PRO A 161 50.22 19.86 -8.42
C PRO A 161 48.69 19.81 -8.07
N ASP A 162 48.05 20.96 -8.09
CA ASP A 162 46.62 21.05 -7.68
C ASP A 162 45.69 20.28 -8.63
N ASP A 163 46.06 20.16 -9.91
CA ASP A 163 45.32 19.36 -10.89
C ASP A 163 45.38 17.85 -10.61
N VAL A 164 46.52 17.34 -10.15
CA VAL A 164 46.67 15.93 -9.74
C VAL A 164 45.84 15.63 -8.52
N ALA A 165 45.90 16.52 -7.53
CA ALA A 165 45.07 16.41 -6.31
C ALA A 165 43.55 16.47 -6.64
N ALA A 166 43.14 17.40 -7.49
CA ALA A 166 41.74 17.52 -7.91
C ALA A 166 41.27 16.29 -8.70
N ASN A 167 42.13 15.74 -9.59
CA ASN A 167 41.78 14.54 -10.36
C ASN A 167 41.65 13.30 -9.44
N LEU A 168 42.49 13.19 -8.42
CA LEU A 168 42.42 12.09 -7.45
C LEU A 168 41.13 12.15 -6.65
N VAL A 169 40.79 13.32 -6.14
CA VAL A 169 39.53 13.51 -5.39
C VAL A 169 38.32 13.21 -6.27
N ARG A 170 38.34 13.69 -7.52
CA ARG A 170 37.22 13.45 -8.47
C ARG A 170 37.09 11.96 -8.77
N ALA A 171 38.15 11.26 -9.05
CA ALA A 171 38.14 9.82 -9.34
C ALA A 171 37.62 9.02 -8.13
N LEU A 172 38.01 9.39 -6.90
CA LEU A 172 37.52 8.75 -5.68
C LEU A 172 36.03 8.97 -5.48
N SER A 173 35.55 10.20 -5.68
CA SER A 173 34.15 10.54 -5.55
C SER A 173 33.28 9.81 -6.60
N GLU A 174 33.77 9.78 -7.83
CA GLU A 174 33.10 9.08 -8.93
C GLU A 174 33.03 7.56 -8.70
N LEU A 175 34.15 6.95 -8.25
CA LEU A 175 34.18 5.54 -7.88
C LEU A 175 33.18 5.21 -6.78
N ARG A 176 33.06 6.06 -5.74
CA ARG A 176 32.09 5.89 -4.68
C ARG A 176 30.67 5.91 -5.23
N SER A 177 30.34 6.93 -6.01
CA SER A 177 29.00 7.07 -6.62
C SER A 177 28.65 5.89 -7.51
N GLN A 178 29.61 5.36 -8.28
CA GLN A 178 29.34 4.20 -9.15
C GLN A 178 29.16 2.90 -8.35
N ARG A 179 29.88 2.72 -7.25
CA ARG A 179 29.66 1.58 -6.35
C ARG A 179 28.29 1.63 -5.69
N ASP A 180 27.82 2.82 -5.30
CA ASP A 180 26.47 2.99 -4.77
C ASP A 180 25.42 2.66 -5.85
N THR A 181 25.66 3.08 -7.10
CA THR A 181 24.80 2.72 -8.25
C THR A 181 24.74 1.20 -8.47
N LEU A 182 25.88 0.49 -8.40
CA LEU A 182 25.91 -0.97 -8.50
C LEU A 182 25.07 -1.63 -7.41
N ALA A 183 25.25 -1.22 -6.15
CA ALA A 183 24.48 -1.74 -5.03
C ALA A 183 22.96 -1.49 -5.17
N ASP A 184 22.57 -0.38 -5.79
CA ASP A 184 21.18 -0.10 -6.08
C ASP A 184 20.63 -0.95 -7.24
N LYS A 185 21.47 -1.27 -8.24
CA LYS A 185 21.11 -2.22 -9.31
C LYS A 185 20.90 -3.64 -8.77
N ASP A 186 21.73 -4.10 -7.84
CA ASP A 186 21.54 -5.40 -7.17
C ASP A 186 20.20 -5.47 -6.44
N LYS A 187 19.82 -4.40 -5.74
CA LYS A 187 18.52 -4.31 -5.05
C LYS A 187 17.36 -4.31 -6.05
N GLU A 188 17.50 -3.57 -7.16
CA GLU A 188 16.48 -3.51 -8.21
C GLU A 188 16.27 -4.89 -8.86
N GLU A 189 17.36 -5.62 -9.15
CA GLU A 189 17.30 -6.98 -9.70
C GLU A 189 16.57 -7.93 -8.73
N LEU A 190 16.91 -7.90 -7.45
CA LEU A 190 16.26 -8.71 -6.42
C LEU A 190 14.78 -8.36 -6.27
N ALA A 191 14.43 -7.07 -6.29
CA ALA A 191 13.05 -6.61 -6.22
C ALA A 191 12.23 -7.10 -7.40
N VAL A 192 12.73 -6.93 -8.63
CA VAL A 192 12.06 -7.43 -9.84
C VAL A 192 11.87 -8.95 -9.77
N GLN A 193 12.90 -9.69 -9.39
CA GLN A 193 12.82 -11.14 -9.27
C GLN A 193 11.76 -11.57 -8.24
N THR A 194 11.71 -10.90 -7.10
CA THR A 194 10.77 -11.21 -6.01
C THR A 194 9.32 -10.90 -6.43
N GLU A 195 9.09 -9.73 -7.01
CA GLU A 195 7.78 -9.29 -7.49
C GLU A 195 7.21 -10.24 -8.53
N PHE A 196 7.96 -10.47 -9.61
CA PHE A 196 7.51 -11.35 -10.69
C PHE A 196 7.32 -12.80 -10.25
N ASN A 197 8.16 -13.32 -9.36
CA ASN A 197 7.96 -14.67 -8.83
C ASN A 197 6.69 -14.75 -7.98
N GLY A 198 6.36 -13.70 -7.22
CA GLY A 198 5.09 -13.58 -6.51
C GLY A 198 3.90 -13.57 -7.48
N ASP A 199 3.98 -12.79 -8.55
CA ASP A 199 2.95 -12.69 -9.58
C ASP A 199 2.72 -14.02 -10.32
N ILE A 200 3.80 -14.71 -10.68
CA ILE A 200 3.73 -16.03 -11.31
C ILE A 200 3.00 -17.03 -10.40
N GLN A 201 3.36 -17.06 -9.13
CA GLN A 201 2.73 -17.95 -8.16
C GLN A 201 1.25 -17.59 -7.98
N ARG A 202 0.95 -16.30 -7.82
CA ARG A 202 -0.42 -15.82 -7.64
C ARG A 202 -1.29 -16.12 -8.86
N TYR A 203 -0.76 -15.90 -10.06
CA TYR A 203 -1.46 -16.23 -11.30
C TYR A 203 -1.80 -17.73 -11.39
N LYS A 204 -0.84 -18.61 -11.07
CA LYS A 204 -1.06 -20.06 -11.05
C LYS A 204 -2.18 -20.46 -10.07
N GLU A 205 -2.19 -19.88 -8.88
CA GLU A 205 -3.25 -20.10 -7.89
C GLU A 205 -4.64 -19.65 -8.37
N LEU A 206 -4.72 -18.46 -8.97
CA LEU A 206 -5.98 -17.93 -9.50
C LEU A 206 -6.52 -18.81 -10.62
N ARG A 207 -5.67 -19.25 -11.55
CA ARG A 207 -6.06 -20.15 -12.64
C ARG A 207 -6.52 -21.51 -12.12
N ALA A 208 -5.83 -22.09 -11.15
CA ALA A 208 -6.25 -23.34 -10.52
C ALA A 208 -7.64 -23.23 -9.85
N LYS A 209 -7.90 -22.13 -9.14
CA LYS A 209 -9.22 -21.86 -8.54
C LYS A 209 -10.34 -21.70 -9.57
N MET A 210 -10.04 -21.14 -10.75
CA MET A 210 -11.03 -21.02 -11.84
C MET A 210 -11.34 -22.34 -12.52
N GLN A 211 -10.37 -23.25 -12.60
CA GLN A 211 -10.56 -24.59 -13.21
C GLN A 211 -11.28 -25.57 -12.28
N ALA A 212 -11.21 -25.35 -10.96
CA ALA A 212 -11.86 -26.19 -9.95
C ALA A 212 -13.35 -25.87 -9.71
N ARG A 213 -13.88 -24.82 -10.34
CA ARG A 213 -15.30 -24.40 -10.29
C ARG A 213 -16.08 -24.90 -11.47
#